data_6209a03d7e39cb6682982fc22f30e049
#
_entry.id   6209a03d7e39cb6682982fc22f30e049
#
_cell.length_a   1.000
_cell.length_b   1.000
_cell.length_c   1.000
_cell.angle_alpha   90.00
_cell.angle_beta   90.00
_cell.angle_gamma   90.00
#
_symmetry.space_group_name_H-M   'P 1'
#
loop_
_entity.id
_entity.type
_entity.pdbx_description
1 polymer ?
#
loop_
_entity_poly.entity_id
_entity_poly.type
_entity_poly.pdbx_seq_one_letter_code
_entity_poly.pdbx_strand_id
1 'polypeptide(L)'
;IPLKKLTEKFPDFKANILGALRKDKFIYLKKDDQMLEDDNVYVVVSSDQLNPILKAFGHEEKIAKNVLIIGGGNIGLHLAKMLEENFEDVRVKIIEINKQRAGEIANELSSSIVINGDALDEEILKEANLEGSETVLALTNDDENNMMACVLAEKTGLKKRTIAIV
;
A
#
# COMPACT_ATOMS: atom_id res chain seq x y z
N ILE A 1 7.76 -27.52 2.82
CA ILE A 1 8.47 -27.86 4.09
C ILE A 1 7.40 -28.23 5.10
N PRO A 2 7.51 -29.38 5.81
CA PRO A 2 6.59 -29.73 6.90
C PRO A 2 6.60 -28.67 7.99
N LEU A 3 5.43 -28.37 8.57
CA LEU A 3 5.29 -27.31 9.58
C LEU A 3 6.20 -27.52 10.78
N LYS A 4 6.44 -28.75 11.22
CA LYS A 4 7.36 -29.07 12.31
C LYS A 4 8.81 -28.61 12.08
N LYS A 5 9.23 -28.44 10.81
CA LYS A 5 10.57 -27.94 10.46
C LYS A 5 10.62 -26.41 10.30
N LEU A 6 9.48 -25.73 10.43
CA LEU A 6 9.43 -24.28 10.28
C LEU A 6 10.20 -23.60 11.43
N THR A 7 9.96 -24.03 12.65
CA THR A 7 10.65 -23.53 13.86
C THR A 7 12.14 -23.86 13.88
N GLU A 8 12.56 -24.96 13.24
CA GLU A 8 13.99 -25.28 13.10
C GLU A 8 14.70 -24.33 12.12
N LYS A 9 14.02 -23.98 11.02
CA LYS A 9 14.57 -23.06 10.00
C LYS A 9 14.45 -21.59 10.37
N PHE A 10 13.41 -21.24 11.13
CA PHE A 10 13.11 -19.90 11.57
C PHE A 10 12.89 -19.89 13.09
N PRO A 11 13.98 -19.87 13.91
CA PRO A 11 13.88 -19.95 15.37
C PRO A 11 13.02 -18.86 16.01
N ASP A 12 12.99 -17.69 15.37
CA ASP A 12 12.20 -16.51 15.81
C ASP A 12 10.75 -16.54 15.32
N PHE A 13 10.33 -17.60 14.63
CA PHE A 13 8.98 -17.75 14.11
C PHE A 13 7.99 -18.04 15.24
N LYS A 14 7.44 -16.98 15.83
CA LYS A 14 6.43 -17.05 16.91
C LYS A 14 5.03 -16.79 16.34
N ALA A 15 4.51 -17.77 15.62
CA ALA A 15 3.19 -17.69 15.03
C ALA A 15 2.45 -19.02 15.08
N ASN A 16 1.12 -18.96 15.11
CA ASN A 16 0.25 -20.12 15.01
C ASN A 16 -0.35 -20.18 13.61
N ILE A 17 -0.02 -21.23 12.85
CA ILE A 17 -0.64 -21.49 11.56
C ILE A 17 -1.95 -22.23 11.82
N LEU A 18 -3.07 -21.62 11.43
CA LEU A 18 -4.40 -22.19 11.60
C LEU A 18 -4.73 -23.18 10.48
N GLY A 19 -4.33 -22.87 9.26
CA GLY A 19 -4.63 -23.67 8.09
C GLY A 19 -4.27 -22.93 6.81
N ALA A 20 -4.69 -23.51 5.70
CA ALA A 20 -4.52 -22.91 4.38
C ALA A 20 -5.79 -23.08 3.53
N LEU A 21 -6.07 -22.07 2.72
CA LEU A 21 -7.04 -22.18 1.64
C LEU A 21 -6.32 -22.68 0.38
N ARG A 22 -6.65 -23.89 -0.04
CA ARG A 22 -6.08 -24.56 -1.19
C ARG A 22 -7.18 -24.93 -2.17
N LYS A 23 -7.16 -24.39 -3.40
CA LYS A 23 -8.21 -24.62 -4.42
C LYS A 23 -9.63 -24.46 -3.84
N ASP A 24 -9.86 -23.30 -3.20
CA ASP A 24 -11.13 -22.90 -2.57
C ASP A 24 -11.61 -23.79 -1.41
N LYS A 25 -10.75 -24.67 -0.90
CA LYS A 25 -11.05 -25.49 0.28
C LYS A 25 -10.14 -25.13 1.43
N PHE A 26 -10.73 -24.81 2.59
CA PHE A 26 -9.97 -24.60 3.82
C PHE A 26 -9.51 -25.94 4.40
N ILE A 27 -8.22 -26.05 4.66
CA ILE A 27 -7.54 -27.23 5.20
C ILE A 27 -6.89 -26.84 6.52
N TYR A 28 -7.24 -27.52 7.62
CA TYR A 28 -6.54 -27.39 8.88
C TYR A 28 -5.19 -28.11 8.77
N LEU A 29 -4.10 -27.33 8.90
CA LEU A 29 -2.75 -27.88 8.79
C LEU A 29 -2.27 -28.42 10.13
N LYS A 30 -1.80 -29.68 10.11
CA LYS A 30 -1.17 -30.35 11.26
C LYS A 30 0.35 -30.25 11.17
N LYS A 31 1.05 -30.62 12.24
CA LYS A 31 2.53 -30.52 12.35
C LYS A 31 3.29 -31.23 11.21
N ASP A 32 2.75 -32.32 10.71
CA ASP A 32 3.36 -33.12 9.64
C ASP A 32 2.92 -32.70 8.24
N ASP A 33 1.90 -31.83 8.15
CA ASP A 33 1.41 -31.33 6.88
C ASP A 33 2.38 -30.31 6.28
N GLN A 34 2.28 -30.14 4.96
CA GLN A 34 3.12 -29.23 4.19
C GLN A 34 2.29 -28.15 3.55
N MET A 35 2.76 -26.89 3.69
CA MET A 35 2.29 -25.78 2.87
C MET A 35 2.81 -25.96 1.45
N LEU A 36 1.97 -25.72 0.48
CA LEU A 36 2.29 -25.76 -0.95
C LEU A 36 2.39 -24.36 -1.51
N GLU A 37 2.99 -24.24 -2.68
CA GLU A 37 2.92 -23.03 -3.49
C GLU A 37 1.44 -22.72 -3.81
N ASP A 38 1.09 -21.44 -3.88
CA ASP A 38 -0.28 -20.94 -4.08
C ASP A 38 -1.29 -21.21 -2.93
N ASP A 39 -0.86 -21.75 -1.80
CA ASP A 39 -1.71 -21.80 -0.61
C ASP A 39 -1.87 -20.40 0.00
N ASN A 40 -3.11 -19.96 0.24
CA ASN A 40 -3.36 -18.81 1.11
C ASN A 40 -3.32 -19.27 2.57
N VAL A 41 -2.23 -18.98 3.26
CA VAL A 41 -1.99 -19.46 4.63
C VAL A 41 -2.55 -18.50 5.66
N TYR A 42 -3.33 -19.02 6.60
CA TYR A 42 -3.91 -18.26 7.71
C TYR A 42 -3.02 -18.38 8.94
N VAL A 43 -2.52 -17.24 9.41
CA VAL A 43 -1.55 -17.18 10.50
C VAL A 43 -2.06 -16.23 11.59
N VAL A 44 -1.96 -16.63 12.84
CA VAL A 44 -2.19 -15.76 14.01
C VAL A 44 -0.84 -15.43 14.61
N VAL A 45 -0.58 -14.14 14.76
CA VAL A 45 0.69 -13.60 15.20
C VAL A 45 0.46 -12.34 16.04
N SER A 46 1.36 -12.04 16.96
CA SER A 46 1.37 -10.75 17.65
C SER A 46 1.90 -9.65 16.70
N SER A 47 1.44 -8.42 16.87
CA SER A 47 1.75 -7.31 15.96
C SER A 47 3.23 -7.01 15.83
N ASP A 48 4.02 -7.21 16.90
CA ASP A 48 5.47 -7.06 16.92
C ASP A 48 6.22 -8.13 16.08
N GLN A 49 5.57 -9.27 15.82
CA GLN A 49 6.12 -10.39 15.05
C GLN A 49 5.66 -10.39 13.58
N LEU A 50 4.84 -9.44 13.17
CA LEU A 50 4.26 -9.41 11.82
C LEU A 50 5.33 -9.36 10.74
N ASN A 51 6.28 -8.42 10.83
CA ASN A 51 7.33 -8.24 9.82
C ASN A 51 8.27 -9.47 9.70
N PRO A 52 8.79 -10.07 10.80
CA PRO A 52 9.54 -11.33 10.72
C PRO A 52 8.77 -12.46 10.03
N ILE A 53 7.47 -12.56 10.30
CA ILE A 53 6.62 -13.59 9.70
C ILE A 53 6.42 -13.35 8.20
N LEU A 54 6.07 -12.13 7.80
CA LEU A 54 5.93 -11.77 6.39
C LEU A 54 7.21 -12.07 5.61
N LYS A 55 8.37 -11.72 6.18
CA LYS A 55 9.68 -12.03 5.59
C LYS A 55 9.91 -13.55 5.44
N ALA A 56 9.55 -14.35 6.44
CA ALA A 56 9.66 -15.81 6.38
C ALA A 56 8.80 -16.43 5.27
N PHE A 57 7.68 -15.79 4.91
CA PHE A 57 6.83 -16.18 3.78
C PHE A 57 7.22 -15.54 2.44
N GLY A 58 8.35 -14.81 2.39
CA GLY A 58 8.82 -14.14 1.17
C GLY A 58 8.09 -12.81 0.87
N HIS A 59 7.25 -12.33 1.78
CA HIS A 59 6.59 -11.04 1.70
C HIS A 59 7.46 -9.96 2.37
N GLU A 60 8.56 -9.62 1.73
CA GLU A 60 9.39 -8.48 2.14
C GLU A 60 8.84 -7.22 1.47
N GLU A 61 7.76 -6.68 2.01
CA GLU A 61 7.22 -5.42 1.51
C GLU A 61 8.05 -4.26 2.05
N LYS A 62 8.72 -3.57 1.14
CA LYS A 62 9.36 -2.30 1.49
C LYS A 62 8.27 -1.27 1.79
N ILE A 63 8.49 -0.48 2.84
CA ILE A 63 7.65 0.69 3.11
C ILE A 63 7.79 1.62 1.90
N ALA A 64 6.66 2.02 1.31
CA ALA A 64 6.66 2.96 0.20
C ALA A 64 7.22 4.31 0.68
N LYS A 65 8.20 4.82 -0.03
CA LYS A 65 8.83 6.12 0.27
C LYS A 65 8.21 7.26 -0.54
N ASN A 66 7.66 6.95 -1.70
CA ASN A 66 7.06 7.93 -2.59
C ASN A 66 5.57 7.63 -2.76
N VAL A 67 4.75 8.46 -2.16
CA VAL A 67 3.28 8.32 -2.15
C VAL A 67 2.67 9.46 -2.96
N LEU A 68 1.84 9.13 -3.93
CA LEU A 68 1.03 10.08 -4.68
C LEU A 68 -0.42 9.95 -4.23
N ILE A 69 -0.99 11.06 -3.78
CA ILE A 69 -2.40 11.18 -3.40
C ILE A 69 -3.11 11.99 -4.50
N ILE A 70 -4.19 11.47 -5.02
CA ILE A 70 -5.07 12.16 -5.96
C ILE A 70 -6.33 12.57 -5.21
N GLY A 71 -6.52 13.87 -5.05
CA GLY A 71 -7.59 14.47 -4.27
C GLY A 71 -7.13 15.04 -2.92
N GLY A 72 -7.13 16.36 -2.79
CA GLY A 72 -6.81 17.14 -1.59
C GLY A 72 -8.00 17.39 -0.68
N GLY A 73 -9.01 16.52 -0.72
CA GLY A 73 -10.16 16.57 0.17
C GLY A 73 -9.76 16.29 1.63
N ASN A 74 -10.77 16.12 2.50
CA ASN A 74 -10.51 15.88 3.93
C ASN A 74 -9.71 14.60 4.18
N ILE A 75 -9.98 13.54 3.42
CA ILE A 75 -9.29 12.24 3.56
C ILE A 75 -7.84 12.37 3.09
N GLY A 76 -7.62 12.95 1.88
CA GLY A 76 -6.27 13.11 1.32
C GLY A 76 -5.38 14.00 2.19
N LEU A 77 -5.90 15.13 2.65
CA LEU A 77 -5.19 16.03 3.57
C LEU A 77 -4.85 15.34 4.90
N HIS A 78 -5.84 14.67 5.51
CA HIS A 78 -5.60 13.97 6.79
C HIS A 78 -4.54 12.88 6.66
N LEU A 79 -4.62 12.09 5.59
CA LEU A 79 -3.62 11.05 5.31
C LEU A 79 -2.22 11.64 5.09
N ALA A 80 -2.11 12.74 4.33
CA ALA A 80 -0.83 13.40 4.12
C ALA A 80 -0.21 13.88 5.43
N LYS A 81 -0.99 14.52 6.31
CA LYS A 81 -0.55 14.94 7.65
C LYS A 81 -0.06 13.75 8.49
N MET A 82 -0.85 12.66 8.51
CA MET A 82 -0.44 11.45 9.25
C MET A 82 0.87 10.86 8.71
N LEU A 83 1.08 10.88 7.40
CA LEU A 83 2.32 10.39 6.79
C LEU A 83 3.51 11.28 7.15
N GLU A 84 3.35 12.61 7.09
CA GLU A 84 4.39 13.57 7.50
C GLU A 84 4.78 13.42 8.98
N GLU A 85 3.80 13.24 9.86
CA GLU A 85 4.01 13.15 11.30
C GLU A 85 4.66 11.86 11.76
N ASN A 86 4.36 10.75 11.07
CA ASN A 86 4.76 9.42 11.56
C ASN A 86 5.88 8.76 10.75
N PHE A 87 6.24 9.29 9.57
CA PHE A 87 7.20 8.66 8.66
C PHE A 87 8.15 9.70 8.02
N GLU A 88 9.29 9.95 8.63
CA GLU A 88 10.28 10.95 8.16
C GLU A 88 10.82 10.67 6.74
N ASP A 89 10.88 9.39 6.33
CA ASP A 89 11.41 8.97 5.04
C ASP A 89 10.36 8.95 3.91
N VAL A 90 9.07 9.21 4.21
CA VAL A 90 7.99 9.17 3.23
C VAL A 90 7.81 10.56 2.61
N ARG A 91 7.83 10.60 1.29
CA ARG A 91 7.57 11.80 0.49
C ARG A 91 6.19 11.71 -0.10
N VAL A 92 5.36 12.68 0.22
CA VAL A 92 3.97 12.76 -0.25
C VAL A 92 3.84 13.85 -1.29
N LYS A 93 3.16 13.53 -2.39
CA LYS A 93 2.65 14.52 -3.34
C LYS A 93 1.14 14.40 -3.42
N ILE A 94 0.46 15.53 -3.59
CA ILE A 94 -0.99 15.60 -3.73
C ILE A 94 -1.32 16.31 -5.03
N ILE A 95 -2.18 15.72 -5.85
CA ILE A 95 -2.81 16.41 -6.98
C ILE A 95 -4.20 16.86 -6.55
N GLU A 96 -4.49 18.14 -6.68
CA GLU A 96 -5.80 18.72 -6.37
C GLU A 96 -6.27 19.63 -7.52
N ILE A 97 -7.45 19.32 -8.07
CA ILE A 97 -8.00 20.04 -9.23
C ILE A 97 -8.47 21.45 -8.88
N ASN A 98 -9.00 21.65 -7.67
CA ASN A 98 -9.45 22.95 -7.22
C ASN A 98 -8.29 23.82 -6.75
N LYS A 99 -8.02 24.91 -7.47
CA LYS A 99 -6.90 25.82 -7.20
C LYS A 99 -6.94 26.45 -5.80
N GLN A 100 -8.13 26.85 -5.34
CA GLN A 100 -8.26 27.42 -4.00
C GLN A 100 -7.94 26.38 -2.95
N ARG A 101 -8.50 25.17 -3.09
CA ARG A 101 -8.26 24.06 -2.16
C ARG A 101 -6.80 23.64 -2.16
N ALA A 102 -6.15 23.56 -3.32
CA ALA A 102 -4.71 23.27 -3.42
C ALA A 102 -3.88 24.28 -2.61
N GLY A 103 -4.21 25.58 -2.69
CA GLY A 103 -3.56 26.61 -1.88
C GLY A 103 -3.81 26.45 -0.38
N GLU A 104 -5.04 26.11 0.02
CA GLU A 104 -5.38 25.88 1.44
C GLU A 104 -4.57 24.73 2.02
N ILE A 105 -4.60 23.56 1.36
CA ILE A 105 -3.89 22.36 1.87
C ILE A 105 -2.36 22.52 1.83
N ALA A 106 -1.82 23.26 0.86
CA ALA A 106 -0.39 23.55 0.80
C ALA A 106 0.09 24.38 2.01
N ASN A 107 -0.77 25.24 2.57
CA ASN A 107 -0.46 26.00 3.78
C ASN A 107 -0.57 25.14 5.07
N GLU A 108 -1.28 24.03 5.02
CA GLU A 108 -1.49 23.14 6.17
C GLU A 108 -0.47 22.01 6.27
N LEU A 109 0.25 21.74 5.19
CA LEU A 109 1.25 20.68 5.08
C LEU A 109 2.66 21.23 5.27
N SER A 110 3.53 20.46 5.87
CA SER A 110 4.89 20.89 6.23
C SER A 110 5.94 20.44 5.21
N SER A 111 5.79 19.26 4.63
CA SER A 111 6.78 18.65 3.73
C SER A 111 6.18 18.08 2.44
N SER A 112 4.87 17.88 2.38
CA SER A 112 4.19 17.38 1.18
C SER A 112 4.12 18.44 0.09
N ILE A 113 4.22 18.01 -1.15
CA ILE A 113 4.12 18.88 -2.33
C ILE A 113 2.69 18.82 -2.87
N VAL A 114 2.06 19.97 -3.05
CA VAL A 114 0.73 20.07 -3.63
C VAL A 114 0.84 20.60 -5.07
N ILE A 115 0.27 19.86 -5.99
CA ILE A 115 0.21 20.18 -7.42
C ILE A 115 -1.25 20.49 -7.77
N ASN A 116 -1.50 21.67 -8.33
CA ASN A 116 -2.83 22.02 -8.80
C ASN A 116 -3.01 21.58 -10.25
N GLY A 117 -3.91 20.64 -10.50
CA GLY A 117 -4.19 20.15 -11.84
C GLY A 117 -5.16 18.98 -11.85
N ASP A 118 -5.51 18.53 -13.05
CA ASP A 118 -6.32 17.35 -13.28
C ASP A 118 -5.41 16.09 -13.26
N ALA A 119 -5.75 15.14 -12.41
CA ALA A 119 -5.01 13.88 -12.31
C ALA A 119 -5.18 12.93 -13.52
N LEU A 120 -6.04 13.26 -14.47
CA LEU A 120 -6.16 12.56 -15.74
C LEU A 120 -5.29 13.18 -16.84
N ASP A 121 -4.67 14.35 -16.58
CA ASP A 121 -3.75 15.01 -17.50
C ASP A 121 -2.33 14.40 -17.37
N GLU A 122 -1.78 13.95 -18.49
CA GLU A 122 -0.45 13.34 -18.53
C GLU A 122 0.68 14.29 -18.08
N GLU A 123 0.56 15.60 -18.35
CA GLU A 123 1.56 16.58 -17.94
C GLU A 123 1.58 16.74 -16.41
N ILE A 124 0.40 16.79 -15.81
CA ILE A 124 0.25 16.84 -14.35
C ILE A 124 0.77 15.56 -13.69
N LEU A 125 0.48 14.39 -14.27
CA LEU A 125 0.99 13.12 -13.78
C LEU A 125 2.52 13.03 -13.88
N LYS A 126 3.12 13.59 -14.94
CA LYS A 126 4.58 13.68 -15.08
C LYS A 126 5.19 14.64 -14.05
N GLU A 127 4.59 15.82 -13.83
CA GLU A 127 5.00 16.76 -12.80
C GLU A 127 4.94 16.14 -11.41
N ALA A 128 3.89 15.38 -11.13
CA ALA A 128 3.76 14.60 -9.91
C ALA A 128 4.78 13.47 -9.78
N ASN A 129 5.51 13.16 -10.86
CA ASN A 129 6.42 12.02 -10.94
C ASN A 129 5.70 10.69 -10.66
N LEU A 130 4.57 10.47 -11.34
CA LEU A 130 3.81 9.24 -11.23
C LEU A 130 4.70 8.01 -11.40
N GLU A 131 5.65 8.02 -12.35
CA GLU A 131 6.56 6.89 -12.57
C GLU A 131 7.41 6.54 -11.35
N GLY A 132 7.87 7.53 -10.60
CA GLY A 132 8.66 7.34 -9.38
C GLY A 132 7.83 7.06 -8.13
N SER A 133 6.50 7.09 -8.21
CA SER A 133 5.63 6.79 -7.08
C SER A 133 5.49 5.29 -6.85
N GLU A 134 5.63 4.84 -5.63
CA GLU A 134 5.52 3.43 -5.23
C GLU A 134 4.08 3.07 -4.82
N THR A 135 3.33 4.07 -4.34
CA THR A 135 1.91 3.95 -3.99
C THR A 135 1.14 5.13 -4.55
N VAL A 136 0.00 4.85 -5.16
CA VAL A 136 -0.95 5.84 -5.66
C VAL A 136 -2.30 5.63 -4.98
N LEU A 137 -2.82 6.70 -4.41
CA LEU A 137 -4.07 6.70 -3.64
C LEU A 137 -5.04 7.69 -4.30
N ALA A 138 -6.10 7.20 -4.91
CA ALA A 138 -7.15 8.02 -5.51
C ALA A 138 -8.30 8.21 -4.50
N LEU A 139 -8.39 9.41 -3.94
CA LEU A 139 -9.21 9.77 -2.78
C LEU A 139 -10.12 10.98 -3.08
N THR A 140 -10.54 11.13 -4.34
CA THR A 140 -11.49 12.18 -4.72
C THR A 140 -12.92 11.75 -4.34
N ASN A 141 -13.87 12.65 -4.56
CA ASN A 141 -15.29 12.36 -4.41
C ASN A 141 -15.96 11.83 -5.70
N ASP A 142 -15.16 11.38 -6.66
CA ASP A 142 -15.60 10.86 -7.95
C ASP A 142 -15.01 9.46 -8.15
N ASP A 143 -15.85 8.45 -8.00
CA ASP A 143 -15.46 7.04 -8.07
C ASP A 143 -14.87 6.65 -9.42
N GLU A 144 -15.44 7.22 -10.52
CA GLU A 144 -15.00 6.94 -11.89
C GLU A 144 -13.58 7.49 -12.13
N ASN A 145 -13.32 8.72 -11.68
CA ASN A 145 -12.01 9.34 -11.74
C ASN A 145 -11.00 8.61 -10.86
N ASN A 146 -11.41 8.15 -9.68
CA ASN A 146 -10.56 7.36 -8.80
C ASN A 146 -10.12 6.05 -9.47
N MET A 147 -11.05 5.33 -10.08
CA MET A 147 -10.73 4.11 -10.82
C MET A 147 -9.83 4.39 -12.03
N MET A 148 -10.15 5.44 -12.82
CA MET A 148 -9.36 5.79 -14.00
C MET A 148 -7.92 6.18 -13.64
N ALA A 149 -7.74 6.97 -12.60
CA ALA A 149 -6.42 7.37 -12.12
C ALA A 149 -5.57 6.16 -11.68
N CYS A 150 -6.18 5.17 -11.01
CA CYS A 150 -5.49 3.93 -10.66
C CYS A 150 -5.11 3.11 -11.90
N VAL A 151 -5.99 2.99 -12.90
CA VAL A 151 -5.69 2.31 -14.17
C VAL A 151 -4.56 3.01 -14.93
N LEU A 152 -4.53 4.34 -14.95
CA LEU A 152 -3.43 5.10 -15.57
C LEU A 152 -2.11 4.85 -14.83
N ALA A 153 -2.15 4.82 -13.49
CA ALA A 153 -0.97 4.53 -12.68
C ALA A 153 -0.39 3.12 -12.96
N GLU A 154 -1.24 2.12 -13.11
CA GLU A 154 -0.80 0.74 -13.42
C GLU A 154 -0.17 0.61 -14.81
N LYS A 155 -0.66 1.37 -15.80
CA LYS A 155 -0.11 1.36 -17.17
C LYS A 155 1.34 1.81 -17.27
N THR A 156 1.89 2.50 -16.28
CA THR A 156 3.31 2.93 -16.28
C THR A 156 4.29 1.77 -16.11
N GLY A 157 3.83 0.52 -15.99
CA GLY A 157 4.66 -0.70 -16.03
C GLY A 157 5.49 -0.99 -14.79
N LEU A 158 5.49 -0.12 -13.79
CA LEU A 158 6.15 -0.35 -12.51
C LEU A 158 5.17 -1.06 -11.56
N LYS A 159 5.69 -1.95 -10.69
CA LYS A 159 4.90 -2.56 -9.62
C LYS A 159 4.53 -1.49 -8.60
N LYS A 160 3.37 -0.87 -8.80
CA LYS A 160 2.80 0.13 -7.88
C LYS A 160 1.66 -0.49 -7.09
N ARG A 161 1.43 0.03 -5.90
CA ARG A 161 0.17 -0.20 -5.20
C ARG A 161 -0.77 0.91 -5.58
N THR A 162 -1.95 0.55 -6.05
CA THR A 162 -3.03 1.47 -6.35
C THR A 162 -4.19 1.21 -5.40
N ILE A 163 -4.73 2.25 -4.81
CA ILE A 163 -5.89 2.19 -3.92
C ILE A 163 -6.85 3.30 -4.35
N ALA A 164 -8.07 2.92 -4.67
CA ALA A 164 -9.17 3.84 -4.97
C ALA A 164 -10.24 3.75 -3.89
N ILE A 165 -10.77 4.89 -3.48
CA ILE A 165 -12.04 4.92 -2.74
C ILE A 165 -13.17 4.89 -3.78
N VAL A 166 -14.16 4.00 -3.56
CA VAL A 166 -15.37 3.85 -4.36
C VAL A 166 -16.58 3.69 -3.44
#